data_5a37bab505081767afb5c213adf08ad0
#
_entry.id   5a37bab505081767afb5c213adf08ad0
#
_cell.length_a   1.000
_cell.length_b   1.000
_cell.length_c   1.000
_cell.angle_alpha   90.00
_cell.angle_beta   90.00
_cell.angle_gamma   90.00
#
_symmetry.space_group_name_H-M   'P 1'
#
loop_
_entity.id
_entity.type
_entity.pdbx_description
1 polymer ?
#
loop_
_entity_poly.entity_id
_entity_poly.type
_entity_poly.pdbx_seq_one_letter_code
_entity_poly.pdbx_strand_id
1 'polypeptide(L)'
;VTPLAVDLTLPFDTDHLRSIAVRDCDLTVRHQFRVPREKMDLQIMDLLASHGITISHAEAFVTPPRQLLPIHVDGLELNNIAKLNWQWGAQGSWMMWWKLKNGVQPTQRMTAIGTRYLTIEARDCIPIYRHQIKQPTLVNVGTPHSIMNMTSEHRWVLSLVLWDIQGDRALFFDEALERLSQLRSVQEP
;
A
#
# COMPACT_ATOMS: atom_id res chain seq x y z
N VAL A 1 -20.76 0.00 3.17
CA VAL A 1 -19.46 0.58 3.58
C VAL A 1 -18.48 0.34 2.45
N THR A 2 -17.89 1.38 1.88
CA THR A 2 -16.86 1.25 0.84
C THR A 2 -15.67 0.49 1.44
N PRO A 3 -15.16 -0.58 0.80
CA PRO A 3 -13.98 -1.28 1.28
C PRO A 3 -12.76 -0.35 1.27
N LEU A 4 -11.79 -0.60 2.15
CA LEU A 4 -10.51 0.15 2.19
C LEU A 4 -9.36 -0.61 1.53
N ALA A 5 -9.63 -1.83 1.10
CA ALA A 5 -8.75 -2.65 0.27
C ALA A 5 -9.59 -3.54 -0.65
N VAL A 6 -9.13 -3.74 -1.89
CA VAL A 6 -9.77 -4.61 -2.89
C VAL A 6 -8.70 -5.37 -3.66
N ASP A 7 -8.82 -6.68 -3.66
CA ASP A 7 -7.95 -7.55 -4.41
C ASP A 7 -8.27 -7.48 -5.91
N LEU A 8 -7.23 -7.49 -6.73
CA LEU A 8 -7.33 -7.44 -8.18
C LEU A 8 -6.82 -8.73 -8.80
N THR A 9 -7.43 -9.17 -9.88
CA THR A 9 -6.93 -10.22 -10.75
C THR A 9 -6.36 -9.59 -12.01
N LEU A 10 -5.05 -9.66 -12.19
CA LEU A 10 -4.39 -9.15 -13.38
C LEU A 10 -4.41 -10.21 -14.49
N PRO A 11 -4.45 -9.80 -15.77
CA PRO A 11 -4.52 -10.72 -16.92
C PRO A 11 -3.17 -11.39 -17.26
N PHE A 12 -2.15 -11.23 -16.41
CA PHE A 12 -0.80 -11.77 -16.57
C PHE A 12 -0.17 -12.12 -15.22
N ASP A 13 0.87 -12.95 -15.23
CA ASP A 13 1.61 -13.35 -14.05
C ASP A 13 2.51 -12.20 -13.55
N THR A 14 2.54 -12.01 -12.23
CA THR A 14 3.32 -10.98 -11.55
C THR A 14 4.36 -11.55 -10.56
N ASP A 15 4.62 -12.84 -10.57
CA ASP A 15 5.56 -13.48 -9.62
C ASP A 15 6.98 -12.93 -9.71
N HIS A 16 7.40 -12.53 -10.91
CA HIS A 16 8.71 -11.92 -11.16
C HIS A 16 8.92 -10.60 -10.39
N LEU A 17 7.85 -9.87 -10.02
CA LEU A 17 7.93 -8.64 -9.22
C LEU A 17 8.54 -8.88 -7.84
N ARG A 18 8.50 -10.12 -7.35
CA ARG A 18 9.17 -10.49 -6.10
C ARG A 18 10.65 -10.13 -6.13
N SER A 19 11.33 -10.34 -7.23
CA SER A 19 12.76 -10.03 -7.39
C SER A 19 13.06 -8.53 -7.32
N ILE A 20 12.06 -7.68 -7.59
CA ILE A 20 12.16 -6.22 -7.47
C ILE A 20 12.03 -5.78 -6.00
N ALA A 21 11.15 -6.44 -5.24
CA ALA A 21 10.86 -6.08 -3.86
C ALA A 21 11.85 -6.69 -2.87
N VAL A 22 12.19 -7.97 -3.04
CA VAL A 22 13.07 -8.71 -2.12
C VAL A 22 14.53 -8.36 -2.42
N ARG A 23 15.24 -7.87 -1.41
CA ARG A 23 16.64 -7.42 -1.52
C ARG A 23 17.49 -7.98 -0.40
N ASP A 24 18.80 -8.05 -0.65
CA ASP A 24 19.78 -8.28 0.41
C ASP A 24 19.90 -7.01 1.27
N CYS A 25 19.52 -7.11 2.53
CA CYS A 25 19.61 -6.04 3.52
C CYS A 25 19.59 -6.61 4.94
N ASP A 26 19.86 -5.78 5.93
CA ASP A 26 19.71 -6.17 7.34
C ASP A 26 18.22 -6.42 7.66
N LEU A 27 17.86 -7.68 7.82
CA LEU A 27 16.50 -8.12 8.10
C LEU A 27 16.06 -7.96 9.56
N THR A 28 16.93 -7.48 10.42
CA THR A 28 16.60 -7.22 11.85
C THR A 28 15.82 -5.93 12.06
N VAL A 29 15.87 -5.03 11.07
CA VAL A 29 15.17 -3.74 11.09
C VAL A 29 14.27 -3.56 9.86
N ARG A 30 13.30 -2.65 10.00
CA ARG A 30 12.47 -2.24 8.87
C ARG A 30 13.28 -1.44 7.87
N HIS A 31 13.12 -1.76 6.59
CA HIS A 31 13.66 -0.95 5.50
C HIS A 31 12.58 -0.48 4.54
N GLN A 32 12.88 0.64 3.88
CA GLN A 32 12.12 1.20 2.77
C GLN A 32 13.09 1.58 1.66
N PHE A 33 12.77 1.20 0.43
CA PHE A 33 13.62 1.43 -0.73
C PHE A 33 12.80 2.08 -1.85
N ARG A 34 13.38 3.05 -2.56
CA ARG A 34 12.85 3.46 -3.86
C ARG A 34 13.12 2.37 -4.88
N VAL A 35 12.11 2.07 -5.68
CA VAL A 35 12.25 1.21 -6.86
C VAL A 35 12.49 2.10 -8.06
N PRO A 36 13.62 1.97 -8.76
CA PRO A 36 13.91 2.74 -9.97
C PRO A 36 12.86 2.49 -11.06
N ARG A 37 12.50 3.52 -11.81
CA ARG A 37 11.44 3.44 -12.83
C ARG A 37 11.76 2.42 -13.93
N GLU A 38 13.02 2.27 -14.29
CA GLU A 38 13.50 1.32 -15.28
C GLU A 38 13.36 -0.16 -14.86
N LYS A 39 13.05 -0.41 -13.56
CA LYS A 39 12.76 -1.73 -13.03
C LYS A 39 11.26 -2.02 -12.95
N MET A 40 10.43 -1.04 -13.32
CA MET A 40 8.98 -1.25 -13.30
C MET A 40 8.56 -2.14 -14.47
N ASP A 41 7.59 -3.00 -14.19
CA ASP A 41 7.05 -3.92 -15.17
C ASP A 41 6.23 -3.16 -16.24
N LEU A 42 6.57 -3.37 -17.52
CA LEU A 42 5.91 -2.69 -18.63
C LEU A 42 4.46 -3.13 -18.79
N GLN A 43 4.12 -4.39 -18.56
CA GLN A 43 2.75 -4.88 -18.66
C GLN A 43 1.83 -4.20 -17.64
N ILE A 44 2.33 -3.98 -16.41
CA ILE A 44 1.61 -3.23 -15.38
C ILE A 44 1.45 -1.77 -15.81
N MET A 45 2.52 -1.16 -16.31
CA MET A 45 2.46 0.24 -16.75
C MET A 45 1.46 0.44 -17.89
N ASP A 46 1.46 -0.45 -18.89
CA ASP A 46 0.55 -0.40 -20.04
C ASP A 46 -0.91 -0.66 -19.61
N LEU A 47 -1.12 -1.64 -18.72
CA LEU A 47 -2.45 -1.91 -18.16
C LEU A 47 -2.99 -0.68 -17.42
N LEU A 48 -2.22 -0.09 -16.52
CA LEU A 48 -2.64 1.11 -15.79
C LEU A 48 -2.87 2.29 -16.73
N ALA A 49 -2.01 2.49 -17.73
CA ALA A 49 -2.15 3.55 -18.73
C ALA A 49 -3.45 3.41 -19.55
N SER A 50 -3.87 2.18 -19.88
CA SER A 50 -5.14 1.93 -20.57
C SER A 50 -6.38 2.36 -19.76
N HIS A 51 -6.22 2.52 -18.43
CA HIS A 51 -7.22 3.04 -17.49
C HIS A 51 -6.99 4.52 -17.11
N GLY A 52 -6.12 5.25 -17.81
CA GLY A 52 -5.78 6.64 -17.50
C GLY A 52 -4.98 6.82 -16.21
N ILE A 53 -4.28 5.77 -15.77
CA ILE A 53 -3.47 5.75 -14.55
C ILE A 53 -2.00 5.62 -14.91
N THR A 54 -1.13 6.33 -14.20
CA THR A 54 0.30 6.11 -14.26
C THR A 54 0.87 5.86 -12.87
N ILE A 55 2.15 5.52 -12.79
CA ILE A 55 2.87 5.30 -11.54
C ILE A 55 3.76 6.53 -11.30
N SER A 56 3.50 7.28 -10.24
CA SER A 56 4.37 8.37 -9.80
C SER A 56 5.72 7.83 -9.37
N HIS A 57 5.70 6.84 -8.50
CA HIS A 57 6.89 6.12 -8.04
C HIS A 57 6.49 4.78 -7.40
N ALA A 58 7.49 3.94 -7.19
CA ALA A 58 7.32 2.69 -6.48
C ALA A 58 8.28 2.59 -5.29
N GLU A 59 7.84 1.88 -4.27
CA GLU A 59 8.59 1.64 -3.04
C GLU A 59 8.53 0.17 -2.67
N ALA A 60 9.63 -0.37 -2.20
CA ALA A 60 9.67 -1.70 -1.59
C ALA A 60 9.90 -1.56 -0.09
N PHE A 61 9.21 -2.40 0.68
CA PHE A 61 9.30 -2.40 2.14
C PHE A 61 9.61 -3.81 2.63
N VAL A 62 10.43 -3.90 3.70
CA VAL A 62 10.52 -5.11 4.52
C VAL A 62 10.13 -4.79 5.96
N THR A 63 9.27 -5.62 6.52
CA THR A 63 8.87 -5.57 7.93
C THR A 63 9.34 -6.87 8.59
N PRO A 64 10.20 -6.81 9.61
CA PRO A 64 10.63 -7.97 10.37
C PRO A 64 9.47 -8.75 11.02
N PRO A 65 9.71 -10.01 11.44
CA PRO A 65 8.76 -10.80 12.22
C PRO A 65 8.29 -10.10 13.49
N ARG A 66 7.07 -10.39 13.91
CA ARG A 66 6.48 -9.97 15.20
C ARG A 66 6.54 -8.45 15.43
N GLN A 67 6.28 -7.68 14.37
CA GLN A 67 6.23 -6.22 14.44
C GLN A 67 4.84 -5.66 14.15
N LEU A 68 4.47 -4.68 14.98
CA LEU A 68 3.35 -3.77 14.74
C LEU A 68 3.92 -2.41 14.34
N LEU A 69 3.59 -1.94 13.15
CA LEU A 69 4.03 -0.61 12.69
C LEU A 69 3.12 0.47 13.27
N PRO A 70 3.65 1.69 13.49
CA PRO A 70 2.84 2.83 13.91
C PRO A 70 1.67 3.09 12.98
N ILE A 71 0.56 3.59 13.53
CA ILE A 71 -0.56 4.08 12.73
C ILE A 71 -0.09 5.33 12.00
N HIS A 72 -0.30 5.37 10.69
CA HIS A 72 0.14 6.47 9.84
C HIS A 72 -0.80 6.68 8.64
N VAL A 73 -0.58 7.78 7.95
CA VAL A 73 -1.19 8.14 6.67
C VAL A 73 -0.07 8.45 5.70
N ASP A 74 -0.13 7.89 4.51
CA ASP A 74 0.83 8.20 3.45
C ASP A 74 0.49 9.57 2.86
N GLY A 75 1.33 10.57 3.19
CA GLY A 75 1.11 11.97 2.81
C GLY A 75 0.87 12.88 4.01
N LEU A 76 0.52 14.13 3.73
CA LEU A 76 0.37 15.20 4.72
C LEU A 76 -1.08 15.54 5.04
N GLU A 77 -2.03 14.83 4.46
CA GLU A 77 -3.46 15.05 4.62
C GLU A 77 -4.20 13.74 4.81
N LEU A 78 -5.27 13.80 5.59
CA LEU A 78 -6.25 12.73 5.66
C LEU A 78 -7.12 12.80 4.39
N ASN A 79 -6.90 11.85 3.50
CA ASN A 79 -7.60 11.77 2.22
C ASN A 79 -7.88 10.30 1.86
N ASN A 80 -8.11 9.97 0.58
CA ASN A 80 -8.32 8.61 0.12
C ASN A 80 -7.37 8.21 -1.02
N ILE A 81 -6.10 8.59 -0.93
CA ILE A 81 -5.08 8.23 -1.93
C ILE A 81 -4.96 6.71 -2.07
N ALA A 82 -4.84 6.26 -3.32
CA ALA A 82 -4.70 4.86 -3.69
C ALA A 82 -3.23 4.46 -3.87
N LYS A 83 -2.92 3.22 -3.46
CA LYS A 83 -1.72 2.49 -3.87
C LYS A 83 -2.11 1.09 -4.35
N LEU A 84 -1.28 0.51 -5.21
CA LEU A 84 -1.39 -0.89 -5.61
C LEU A 84 -0.24 -1.67 -4.98
N ASN A 85 -0.57 -2.67 -4.16
CA ASN A 85 0.38 -3.40 -3.34
C ASN A 85 0.44 -4.89 -3.69
N TRP A 86 1.65 -5.44 -3.69
CA TRP A 86 1.94 -6.88 -3.66
C TRP A 86 2.64 -7.22 -2.36
N GLN A 87 2.39 -8.42 -1.84
CA GLN A 87 3.06 -8.92 -0.64
C GLN A 87 3.64 -10.30 -0.85
N TRP A 88 4.83 -10.52 -0.29
CA TRP A 88 5.50 -11.82 -0.21
C TRP A 88 6.00 -12.07 1.21
N GLY A 89 5.98 -13.35 1.62
CA GLY A 89 6.26 -13.77 2.98
C GLY A 89 5.18 -13.31 3.97
N ALA A 90 5.35 -13.69 5.23
CA ALA A 90 4.46 -13.34 6.33
C ALA A 90 2.97 -13.54 6.00
N GLN A 91 2.62 -14.71 5.44
CA GLN A 91 1.23 -15.10 5.25
C GLN A 91 0.51 -15.04 6.60
N GLY A 92 -0.61 -14.31 6.68
CA GLY A 92 -1.28 -14.03 7.96
C GLY A 92 -0.91 -12.69 8.60
N SER A 93 -0.05 -11.87 7.98
CA SER A 93 0.06 -10.46 8.35
C SER A 93 -1.17 -9.67 7.88
N TRP A 94 -1.47 -8.58 8.56
CA TRP A 94 -2.63 -7.76 8.29
C TRP A 94 -2.24 -6.33 8.01
N MET A 95 -2.94 -5.70 7.08
CA MET A 95 -3.08 -4.26 7.00
C MET A 95 -4.35 -3.87 7.76
N MET A 96 -4.23 -2.92 8.68
CA MET A 96 -5.29 -2.48 9.58
C MET A 96 -5.62 -1.03 9.29
N TRP A 97 -6.91 -0.67 9.22
CA TRP A 97 -7.36 0.72 9.09
C TRP A 97 -8.04 1.20 10.36
N TRP A 98 -7.90 2.49 10.59
CA TRP A 98 -8.28 3.12 11.84
C TRP A 98 -9.08 4.39 11.59
N LYS A 99 -10.07 4.63 12.40
CA LYS A 99 -10.77 5.91 12.47
C LYS A 99 -10.12 6.77 13.53
N LEU A 100 -9.73 7.98 13.16
CA LEU A 100 -9.22 8.99 14.09
C LEU A 100 -10.36 9.48 15.01
N LYS A 101 -10.08 9.63 16.30
CA LYS A 101 -11.00 10.24 17.24
C LYS A 101 -11.13 11.75 16.98
N ASN A 102 -12.28 12.32 17.33
CA ASN A 102 -12.54 13.74 17.11
C ASN A 102 -11.53 14.63 17.87
N GLY A 103 -11.07 15.69 17.21
CA GLY A 103 -10.17 16.69 17.81
C GLY A 103 -8.69 16.28 17.86
N VAL A 104 -8.33 15.06 17.47
CA VAL A 104 -6.94 14.62 17.41
C VAL A 104 -6.26 15.20 16.17
N GLN A 105 -5.05 15.72 16.35
CA GLN A 105 -4.20 16.21 15.27
C GLN A 105 -3.05 15.22 15.05
N PRO A 106 -2.90 14.67 13.81
CA PRO A 106 -1.77 13.83 13.47
C PRO A 106 -0.44 14.60 13.54
N THR A 107 0.64 13.88 13.83
CA THR A 107 2.00 14.45 13.88
C THR A 107 2.74 14.17 12.59
N GLN A 108 3.31 15.19 11.95
CA GLN A 108 4.14 15.03 10.75
C GLN A 108 5.46 14.37 11.09
N ARG A 109 5.88 13.42 10.24
CA ARG A 109 7.14 12.70 10.27
C ARG A 109 7.75 12.62 8.88
N MET A 110 8.99 12.15 8.82
CA MET A 110 9.71 11.89 7.56
C MET A 110 10.39 10.52 7.63
N THR A 111 10.32 9.76 6.55
CA THR A 111 11.02 8.47 6.42
C THR A 111 12.51 8.68 6.15
N ALA A 112 13.32 7.63 6.28
CA ALA A 112 14.74 7.66 5.96
C ALA A 112 15.04 8.04 4.49
N ILE A 113 14.09 7.83 3.58
CA ILE A 113 14.20 8.17 2.15
C ILE A 113 13.56 9.53 1.80
N GLY A 114 13.22 10.35 2.82
CA GLY A 114 12.71 11.72 2.65
C GLY A 114 11.20 11.83 2.37
N THR A 115 10.42 10.74 2.43
CA THR A 115 8.96 10.81 2.25
C THR A 115 8.30 11.35 3.52
N ARG A 116 7.51 12.43 3.38
CA ARG A 116 6.72 12.98 4.50
C ARG A 116 5.43 12.20 4.68
N TYR A 117 5.02 12.00 5.93
CA TYR A 117 3.82 11.27 6.29
C TYR A 117 3.28 11.72 7.66
N LEU A 118 2.06 11.34 7.99
CA LEU A 118 1.45 11.63 9.30
C LEU A 118 1.46 10.38 10.18
N THR A 119 1.72 10.54 11.48
CA THR A 119 1.60 9.48 12.49
C THR A 119 0.55 9.83 13.52
N ILE A 120 -0.07 8.80 14.10
CA ILE A 120 -1.15 8.92 15.07
C ILE A 120 -0.87 7.91 16.19
N GLU A 121 -1.11 8.32 17.43
CA GLU A 121 -1.02 7.43 18.58
C GLU A 121 -2.18 6.42 18.59
N ALA A 122 -1.92 5.18 18.95
CA ALA A 122 -2.95 4.12 18.94
C ALA A 122 -4.13 4.44 19.86
N ARG A 123 -3.90 5.12 21.00
CA ARG A 123 -4.95 5.56 21.93
C ARG A 123 -5.93 6.56 21.32
N ASP A 124 -5.54 7.22 20.22
CA ASP A 124 -6.32 8.27 19.53
C ASP A 124 -7.08 7.72 18.33
N CYS A 125 -7.06 6.40 18.14
CA CYS A 125 -7.67 5.70 17.00
C CYS A 125 -8.64 4.60 17.47
N ILE A 126 -9.54 4.22 16.54
CA ILE A 126 -10.46 3.09 16.69
C ILE A 126 -10.28 2.20 15.44
N PRO A 127 -10.05 0.88 15.58
CA PRO A 127 -9.93 -0.01 14.44
C PRO A 127 -11.29 -0.12 13.71
N ILE A 128 -11.29 -0.04 12.38
CA ILE A 128 -12.52 -0.06 11.57
C ILE A 128 -12.50 -1.15 10.50
N TYR A 129 -11.33 -1.56 10.01
CA TYR A 129 -11.21 -2.53 8.93
C TYR A 129 -9.85 -3.24 8.99
N ARG A 130 -9.78 -4.46 8.46
CA ARG A 130 -8.52 -5.20 8.27
C ARG A 130 -8.58 -6.03 7.00
N HIS A 131 -7.41 -6.20 6.35
CA HIS A 131 -7.27 -6.99 5.15
C HIS A 131 -5.92 -7.71 5.11
N GLN A 132 -5.89 -8.95 4.58
CA GLN A 132 -4.65 -9.67 4.27
C GLN A 132 -4.35 -9.51 2.78
N ILE A 133 -3.21 -8.94 2.45
CA ILE A 133 -2.77 -8.82 1.06
C ILE A 133 -2.28 -10.21 0.61
N LYS A 134 -3.00 -10.87 -0.28
CA LYS A 134 -2.67 -12.21 -0.81
C LYS A 134 -2.33 -12.19 -2.30
N GLN A 135 -2.71 -11.14 -3.00
CA GLN A 135 -2.55 -10.92 -4.43
C GLN A 135 -2.43 -9.41 -4.68
N PRO A 136 -2.29 -8.94 -5.91
CA PRO A 136 -2.34 -7.49 -6.16
C PRO A 136 -3.56 -6.87 -5.50
N THR A 137 -3.34 -5.92 -4.61
CA THR A 137 -4.42 -5.31 -3.81
C THR A 137 -4.36 -3.80 -3.94
N LEU A 138 -5.47 -3.20 -4.39
CA LEU A 138 -5.68 -1.76 -4.32
C LEU A 138 -5.99 -1.39 -2.87
N VAL A 139 -5.25 -0.45 -2.29
CA VAL A 139 -5.35 -0.05 -0.87
C VAL A 139 -5.53 1.46 -0.72
N ASN A 140 -6.39 1.87 0.20
CA ASN A 140 -6.51 3.27 0.61
C ASN A 140 -5.45 3.57 1.67
N VAL A 141 -4.46 4.39 1.33
CA VAL A 141 -3.35 4.77 2.22
C VAL A 141 -3.46 6.20 2.76
N GLY A 142 -4.46 6.95 2.30
CA GLY A 142 -4.82 8.26 2.82
C GLY A 142 -5.71 8.20 4.08
N THR A 143 -6.27 7.04 4.38
CA THR A 143 -6.91 6.74 5.67
C THR A 143 -5.87 6.21 6.66
N PRO A 144 -5.94 6.55 7.97
CA PRO A 144 -5.02 6.03 8.96
C PRO A 144 -4.94 4.51 8.92
N HIS A 145 -3.73 3.98 8.75
CA HIS A 145 -3.50 2.54 8.65
C HIS A 145 -2.20 2.11 9.33
N SER A 146 -2.08 0.82 9.58
CA SER A 146 -0.88 0.19 10.14
C SER A 146 -0.69 -1.21 9.60
N ILE A 147 0.51 -1.75 9.78
CA ILE A 147 0.84 -3.13 9.42
C ILE A 147 1.05 -3.93 10.71
N MET A 148 0.41 -5.08 10.78
CA MET A 148 0.57 -6.04 11.85
C MET A 148 1.17 -7.34 11.30
N ASN A 149 2.48 -7.51 11.45
CA ASN A 149 3.18 -8.75 11.14
C ASN A 149 3.44 -9.54 12.42
N MET A 150 2.52 -10.38 12.83
CA MET A 150 2.67 -11.25 14.01
C MET A 150 3.22 -12.63 13.67
N THR A 151 3.59 -12.87 12.41
CA THR A 151 4.19 -14.14 11.95
C THR A 151 5.66 -14.25 12.32
N SER A 152 6.26 -15.41 12.09
CA SER A 152 7.72 -15.64 12.23
C SER A 152 8.51 -15.28 10.97
N GLU A 153 7.84 -14.78 9.91
CA GLU A 153 8.44 -14.49 8.61
C GLU A 153 8.56 -12.98 8.37
N HIS A 154 9.52 -12.60 7.52
CA HIS A 154 9.62 -11.24 7.01
C HIS A 154 8.51 -10.95 6.01
N ARG A 155 7.92 -9.78 6.12
CA ARG A 155 6.90 -9.29 5.19
C ARG A 155 7.55 -8.33 4.19
N TRP A 156 7.57 -8.73 2.93
CA TRP A 156 8.00 -7.89 1.81
C TRP A 156 6.81 -7.32 1.08
N VAL A 157 6.89 -6.07 0.68
CA VAL A 157 5.85 -5.39 -0.11
C VAL A 157 6.47 -4.60 -1.22
N LEU A 158 5.91 -4.70 -2.42
CA LEU A 158 6.06 -3.72 -3.49
C LEU A 158 4.80 -2.85 -3.49
N SER A 159 4.97 -1.54 -3.49
CA SER A 159 3.90 -0.56 -3.41
C SER A 159 4.04 0.47 -4.52
N LEU A 160 3.05 0.57 -5.39
CA LEU A 160 2.98 1.53 -6.49
C LEU A 160 2.09 2.70 -6.09
N VAL A 161 2.63 3.92 -6.13
CA VAL A 161 1.86 5.15 -5.92
C VAL A 161 1.19 5.52 -7.22
N LEU A 162 -0.14 5.42 -7.25
CA LEU A 162 -0.95 5.66 -8.43
C LEU A 162 -1.16 7.16 -8.66
N TRP A 163 -1.12 7.55 -9.93
CA TRP A 163 -1.24 8.93 -10.36
C TRP A 163 -2.27 9.07 -11.50
N ASP A 164 -3.14 10.05 -11.40
CA ASP A 164 -4.10 10.38 -12.45
C ASP A 164 -3.39 11.13 -13.58
N ILE A 165 -3.37 10.55 -14.79
CA ILE A 165 -2.72 11.16 -15.96
C ILE A 165 -3.38 12.48 -16.34
N GLN A 166 -4.73 12.53 -16.33
CA GLN A 166 -5.48 13.70 -16.76
C GLN A 166 -5.48 14.82 -15.72
N GLY A 167 -5.63 14.44 -14.44
CA GLY A 167 -5.70 15.39 -13.34
C GLY A 167 -4.34 15.84 -12.81
N ASP A 168 -3.23 15.25 -13.26
CA ASP A 168 -1.86 15.49 -12.79
C ASP A 168 -1.74 15.52 -11.25
N ARG A 169 -2.33 14.52 -10.59
CA ARG A 169 -2.42 14.41 -9.14
C ARG A 169 -2.39 12.95 -8.67
N ALA A 170 -2.16 12.76 -7.37
CA ALA A 170 -2.37 11.45 -6.77
C ALA A 170 -3.79 10.94 -7.04
N LEU A 171 -3.91 9.68 -7.44
CA LEU A 171 -5.19 9.06 -7.73
C LEU A 171 -5.92 8.71 -6.42
N PHE A 172 -7.18 9.09 -6.31
CA PHE A 172 -8.02 8.74 -5.17
C PHE A 172 -8.49 7.30 -5.25
N PHE A 173 -8.70 6.67 -4.11
CA PHE A 173 -9.04 5.26 -4.00
C PHE A 173 -10.38 4.93 -4.69
N ASP A 174 -11.39 5.78 -4.52
CA ASP A 174 -12.70 5.57 -5.14
C ASP A 174 -12.62 5.66 -6.66
N GLU A 175 -11.83 6.59 -7.19
CA GLU A 175 -11.57 6.72 -8.63
C GLU A 175 -10.76 5.53 -9.18
N ALA A 176 -9.73 5.08 -8.45
CA ALA A 176 -8.97 3.89 -8.82
C ALA A 176 -9.86 2.66 -8.85
N LEU A 177 -10.75 2.54 -7.85
CA LEU A 177 -11.70 1.45 -7.71
C LEU A 177 -12.71 1.40 -8.87
N GLU A 178 -13.15 2.55 -9.34
CA GLU A 178 -14.03 2.67 -10.51
C GLU A 178 -13.29 2.28 -11.80
N ARG A 179 -12.13 2.90 -12.05
CA ARG A 179 -11.32 2.68 -13.27
C ARG A 179 -10.83 1.23 -13.41
N LEU A 180 -10.50 0.56 -12.30
CA LEU A 180 -10.03 -0.83 -12.26
C LEU A 180 -11.14 -1.84 -11.92
N SER A 181 -12.40 -1.44 -12.02
CA SER A 181 -13.55 -2.25 -11.58
C SER A 181 -13.62 -3.63 -12.24
N GLN A 182 -13.27 -3.75 -13.51
CA GLN A 182 -13.25 -5.02 -14.25
C GLN A 182 -12.11 -5.96 -13.85
N LEU A 183 -11.12 -5.48 -13.10
CA LEU A 183 -10.02 -6.29 -12.58
C LEU A 183 -10.28 -6.80 -11.15
N ARG A 184 -11.43 -6.47 -10.55
CA ARG A 184 -11.73 -6.94 -9.19
C ARG A 184 -11.84 -8.45 -9.16
N SER A 185 -11.14 -9.05 -8.21
CA SER A 185 -11.31 -10.46 -7.92
C SER A 185 -12.74 -10.72 -7.42
N VAL A 186 -13.39 -11.70 -8.01
CA VAL A 186 -14.69 -12.17 -7.51
C VAL A 186 -14.40 -12.79 -6.14
N GLN A 187 -14.83 -12.17 -5.07
CA GLN A 187 -14.81 -12.83 -3.76
C GLN A 187 -15.85 -13.94 -3.83
N GLU A 188 -15.41 -15.19 -3.81
CA GLU A 188 -16.32 -16.30 -3.54
C GLU A 188 -16.97 -16.09 -2.17
N PRO A 189 -18.27 -16.28 -2.06
CA PRO A 189 -19.04 -16.06 -0.83
C PRO A 189 -18.64 -16.98 0.33
#